data_fa958b2d49656f3f15873a3a886402a2
#
_entry.id   fa958b2d49656f3f15873a3a886402a2
#
_cell.length_a   1.000
_cell.length_b   1.000
_cell.length_c   1.000
_cell.angle_alpha   90.00
_cell.angle_beta   90.00
_cell.angle_gamma   90.00
#
_symmetry.space_group_name_H-M   'P 1'
#
loop_
_entity.id
_entity.type
_entity.pdbx_description
1 polymer ?
#
loop_
_entity_poly.entity_id
_entity_poly.type
_entity_poly.pdbx_seq_one_letter_code
_entity_poly.pdbx_strand_id
1 'polypeptide(L)'
;MYTFIKKNLLLIGVVACLYPLQVSAQDKLSVHAKADFVSDYVWRGADQQSGCSVQPSLTLGYAGFSLNVWGSQSLTKWEEGGSKEWDINLGYTYRNLTATLSDYWWSGINQPYGHYKNSHYF
;
A
#
# COMPACT_ATOMS: atom_id res chain seq x y z
N MET A 1 4.70 38.26 -2.28
CA MET A 1 5.64 37.12 -2.14
C MET A 1 4.92 35.76 -2.14
N TYR A 2 3.86 35.57 -1.38
CA TYR A 2 3.09 34.30 -1.33
C TYR A 2 2.47 33.88 -2.67
N THR A 3 1.98 34.81 -3.47
CA THR A 3 1.36 34.55 -4.78
C THR A 3 2.38 34.12 -5.84
N PHE A 4 3.62 34.61 -5.72
CA PHE A 4 4.70 34.25 -6.65
C PHE A 4 5.19 32.82 -6.43
N ILE A 5 5.27 32.38 -5.19
CA ILE A 5 5.66 31.02 -4.81
C ILE A 5 4.63 30.00 -5.26
N LYS A 6 3.32 30.27 -5.10
CA LYS A 6 2.25 29.38 -5.57
C LYS A 6 2.23 29.22 -7.09
N LYS A 7 2.46 30.28 -7.86
CA LYS A 7 2.53 30.19 -9.33
C LYS A 7 3.71 29.37 -9.82
N ASN A 8 4.86 29.51 -9.17
CA ASN A 8 6.06 28.76 -9.54
C ASN A 8 5.95 27.27 -9.15
N LEU A 9 5.30 26.96 -8.03
CA LEU A 9 5.04 25.57 -7.62
C LEU A 9 4.09 24.86 -8.59
N LEU A 10 3.07 25.58 -9.07
CA LEU A 10 2.14 25.04 -10.08
C LEU A 10 2.85 24.81 -11.43
N LEU A 11 3.75 25.72 -11.81
CA LEU A 11 4.52 25.60 -13.05
C LEU A 11 5.50 24.42 -13.01
N ILE A 12 6.14 24.17 -11.86
CA ILE A 12 7.03 23.04 -11.64
C ILE A 12 6.24 21.73 -11.70
N GLY A 13 5.05 21.68 -11.11
CA GLY A 13 4.16 20.53 -11.19
C GLY A 13 3.71 20.21 -12.62
N VAL A 14 3.35 21.23 -13.41
CA VAL A 14 2.93 21.06 -14.81
C VAL A 14 4.10 20.66 -15.70
N VAL A 15 5.31 21.20 -15.49
CA VAL A 15 6.50 20.82 -16.26
C VAL A 15 6.92 19.38 -15.91
N ALA A 16 6.79 18.93 -14.67
CA ALA A 16 7.07 17.55 -14.30
C ALA A 16 6.11 16.55 -14.97
N CYS A 17 4.87 16.95 -15.24
CA CYS A 17 3.89 16.13 -15.97
C CYS A 17 4.13 16.10 -17.51
N LEU A 18 4.92 17.04 -18.04
CA LEU A 18 5.19 17.14 -19.48
C LEU A 18 6.49 16.43 -19.92
N TYR A 19 7.28 15.92 -18.98
CA TYR A 19 8.38 15.04 -19.35
C TYR A 19 7.79 13.74 -19.91
N PRO A 20 8.00 13.39 -21.18
CA PRO A 20 7.58 12.09 -21.68
C PRO A 20 8.32 11.05 -20.86
N LEU A 21 7.56 10.27 -20.07
CA LEU A 21 8.06 9.02 -19.53
C LEU A 21 8.50 8.21 -20.75
N GLN A 22 9.79 8.09 -20.96
CA GLN A 22 10.32 7.20 -21.99
C GLN A 22 10.03 5.78 -21.52
N VAL A 23 8.83 5.33 -21.83
CA VAL A 23 8.43 3.93 -21.64
C VAL A 23 9.23 3.13 -22.67
N SER A 24 10.17 2.34 -22.19
CA SER A 24 10.87 1.39 -23.05
C SER A 24 9.83 0.44 -23.62
N ALA A 25 9.88 0.19 -24.92
CA ALA A 25 8.96 -0.75 -25.59
C ALA A 25 9.06 -2.22 -25.09
N GLN A 26 9.92 -2.48 -24.12
CA GLN A 26 10.14 -3.78 -23.48
C GLN A 26 9.48 -3.90 -22.09
N ASP A 27 8.89 -2.84 -21.54
CA ASP A 27 8.26 -2.88 -20.24
C ASP A 27 6.93 -3.65 -20.34
N LYS A 28 6.90 -4.82 -19.74
CA LYS A 28 5.70 -5.66 -19.68
C LYS A 28 5.01 -5.45 -18.34
N LEU A 29 3.68 -5.38 -18.38
CA LEU A 29 2.88 -5.45 -17.16
C LEU A 29 3.15 -6.80 -16.46
N SER A 30 3.58 -6.75 -15.21
CA SER A 30 3.68 -7.92 -14.35
C SER A 30 2.53 -7.95 -13.34
N VAL A 31 1.99 -9.13 -13.11
CA VAL A 31 0.89 -9.33 -12.15
C VAL A 31 1.26 -10.51 -11.28
N HIS A 32 1.32 -10.30 -9.96
CA HIS A 32 1.56 -11.34 -8.98
C HIS A 32 0.44 -11.35 -7.95
N ALA A 33 -0.23 -12.50 -7.81
CA ALA A 33 -1.26 -12.71 -6.80
C ALA A 33 -0.87 -13.88 -5.92
N LYS A 34 -1.08 -13.74 -4.61
CA LYS A 34 -0.89 -14.82 -3.64
C LYS A 34 -1.87 -14.70 -2.49
N ALA A 35 -2.05 -15.77 -1.75
CA ALA A 35 -2.73 -15.77 -0.46
C ALA A 35 -1.98 -16.71 0.48
N ASP A 36 -1.63 -16.21 1.64
CA ASP A 36 -0.99 -16.98 2.69
C ASP A 36 -2.05 -17.33 3.77
N PHE A 37 -1.98 -18.55 4.30
CA PHE A 37 -2.73 -18.98 5.48
C PHE A 37 -1.75 -19.10 6.63
N VAL A 38 -1.99 -18.37 7.70
CA VAL A 38 -1.11 -18.30 8.86
C VAL A 38 -1.87 -18.66 10.13
N SER A 39 -1.18 -19.29 11.07
CA SER A 39 -1.76 -19.65 12.38
C SER A 39 -2.00 -18.42 13.26
N ASP A 40 -1.18 -17.39 13.07
CA ASP A 40 -1.32 -16.09 13.71
C ASP A 40 -0.62 -15.01 12.89
N TYR A 41 -1.02 -13.74 13.05
CA TYR A 41 -0.36 -12.62 12.42
C TYR A 41 0.63 -11.99 13.39
N VAL A 42 1.90 -12.10 13.06
CA VAL A 42 3.01 -11.47 13.81
C VAL A 42 3.61 -10.35 12.99
N TRP A 43 3.61 -9.14 13.55
CA TRP A 43 4.18 -7.95 12.90
C TRP A 43 5.33 -7.38 13.75
N ARG A 44 6.51 -7.30 13.17
CA ARG A 44 7.74 -6.82 13.83
C ARG A 44 8.01 -7.49 15.18
N GLY A 45 7.73 -8.79 15.28
CA GLY A 45 7.91 -9.56 16.50
C GLY A 45 6.79 -9.42 17.54
N ALA A 46 5.75 -8.65 17.24
CA ALA A 46 4.56 -8.52 18.08
C ALA A 46 3.42 -9.37 17.50
N ASP A 47 2.90 -10.25 18.32
CA ASP A 47 1.70 -11.02 18.02
C ASP A 47 0.48 -10.09 17.99
N GLN A 48 -0.21 -10.04 16.85
CA GLN A 48 -1.41 -9.23 16.67
C GLN A 48 -2.68 -9.89 17.23
N GLN A 49 -2.51 -11.07 17.86
CA GLN A 49 -3.59 -11.84 18.48
C GLN A 49 -4.77 -12.11 17.52
N SER A 50 -4.45 -12.21 16.25
CA SER A 50 -5.46 -12.42 15.20
C SER A 50 -5.97 -13.85 15.14
N GLY A 51 -5.20 -14.80 15.69
CA GLY A 51 -5.39 -16.21 15.45
C GLY A 51 -5.24 -16.56 13.98
N CYS A 52 -5.75 -17.70 13.56
CA CYS A 52 -5.66 -18.14 12.16
C CYS A 52 -6.19 -17.06 11.22
N SER A 53 -5.38 -16.69 10.23
CA SER A 53 -5.68 -15.59 9.31
C SER A 53 -5.37 -15.95 7.87
N VAL A 54 -6.09 -15.34 6.94
CA VAL A 54 -5.79 -15.34 5.50
C VAL A 54 -5.21 -13.99 5.09
N GLN A 55 -4.12 -14.03 4.31
CA GLN A 55 -3.36 -12.85 3.91
C GLN A 55 -3.22 -12.81 2.39
N PRO A 56 -4.23 -12.26 1.66
CA PRO A 56 -4.16 -12.06 0.23
C PRO A 56 -3.22 -10.91 -0.14
N SER A 57 -2.57 -11.02 -1.28
CA SER A 57 -1.72 -9.98 -1.86
C SER A 57 -1.85 -9.95 -3.38
N LEU A 58 -1.92 -8.76 -3.94
CA LEU A 58 -1.86 -8.50 -5.36
C LEU A 58 -0.82 -7.43 -5.64
N THR A 59 0.11 -7.73 -6.54
CA THR A 59 1.14 -6.78 -6.98
C THR A 59 1.05 -6.59 -8.47
N LEU A 60 0.97 -5.35 -8.91
CA LEU A 60 1.09 -4.92 -10.29
C LEU A 60 2.42 -4.19 -10.47
N GLY A 61 3.17 -4.52 -11.51
CA GLY A 61 4.43 -3.86 -11.85
C GLY A 61 4.47 -3.42 -13.30
N TYR A 62 4.95 -2.19 -13.56
CA TYR A 62 5.10 -1.65 -14.89
C TYR A 62 6.13 -0.52 -14.91
N ALA A 63 7.12 -0.57 -15.80
CA ALA A 63 8.08 0.51 -16.06
C ALA A 63 8.76 1.06 -14.78
N GLY A 64 9.17 0.18 -13.87
CA GLY A 64 9.77 0.56 -12.58
C GLY A 64 8.77 0.93 -11.49
N PHE A 65 7.49 1.14 -11.81
CA PHE A 65 6.42 1.30 -10.82
C PHE A 65 5.93 -0.04 -10.29
N SER A 66 5.55 -0.07 -9.04
CA SER A 66 4.87 -1.19 -8.41
C SER A 66 3.71 -0.70 -7.55
N LEU A 67 2.57 -1.34 -7.69
CA LEU A 67 1.42 -1.16 -6.81
C LEU A 67 1.13 -2.50 -6.16
N ASN A 68 1.22 -2.55 -4.84
CA ASN A 68 0.88 -3.73 -4.05
C ASN A 68 -0.30 -3.41 -3.14
N VAL A 69 -1.26 -4.31 -3.13
CA VAL A 69 -2.33 -4.34 -2.14
C VAL A 69 -2.20 -5.65 -1.38
N TRP A 70 -2.07 -5.54 -0.08
CA TRP A 70 -1.99 -6.67 0.83
C TRP A 70 -3.07 -6.55 1.90
N GLY A 71 -3.52 -7.66 2.43
CA GLY A 71 -4.47 -7.65 3.52
C GLY A 71 -4.24 -8.80 4.47
N SER A 72 -4.76 -8.66 5.68
CA SER A 72 -4.86 -9.72 6.67
C SER A 72 -6.26 -9.75 7.28
N GLN A 73 -6.87 -10.92 7.29
CA GLN A 73 -8.20 -11.13 7.84
C GLN A 73 -8.16 -12.32 8.79
N SER A 74 -8.49 -12.08 10.06
CA SER A 74 -8.70 -13.15 11.02
C SER A 74 -9.86 -14.04 10.60
N LEU A 75 -9.67 -15.34 10.69
CA LEU A 75 -10.68 -16.36 10.43
C LEU A 75 -11.32 -16.89 11.72
N THR A 76 -10.58 -16.86 12.83
CA THR A 76 -10.99 -17.47 14.09
C THR A 76 -11.61 -16.50 15.08
N LYS A 77 -11.31 -15.20 14.95
CA LYS A 77 -11.83 -14.14 15.82
C LYS A 77 -12.77 -13.18 15.10
N TRP A 78 -13.48 -13.68 14.12
CA TRP A 78 -14.38 -12.89 13.30
C TRP A 78 -15.47 -12.18 14.10
N GLU A 79 -16.09 -12.90 15.02
CA GLU A 79 -17.19 -12.37 15.85
C GLU A 79 -16.73 -11.40 16.94
N GLU A 80 -15.48 -11.51 17.38
CA GLU A 80 -14.86 -10.61 18.35
C GLU A 80 -14.32 -9.32 17.70
N GLY A 81 -14.60 -9.08 16.41
CA GLY A 81 -14.06 -7.95 15.66
C GLY A 81 -12.58 -8.13 15.32
N GLY A 82 -12.16 -9.38 15.12
CA GLY A 82 -10.79 -9.79 14.92
C GLY A 82 -10.01 -8.89 13.97
N SER A 83 -8.73 -8.76 14.23
CA SER A 83 -7.80 -7.89 13.53
C SER A 83 -7.90 -8.01 12.00
N LYS A 84 -8.11 -6.88 11.35
CA LYS A 84 -8.11 -6.72 9.90
C LYS A 84 -7.14 -5.64 9.53
N GLU A 85 -6.37 -5.87 8.49
CA GLU A 85 -5.41 -4.91 7.98
C GLU A 85 -5.48 -4.86 6.46
N TRP A 86 -5.32 -3.67 5.91
CA TRP A 86 -5.15 -3.44 4.49
C TRP A 86 -4.01 -2.47 4.27
N ASP A 87 -3.06 -2.88 3.47
CA ASP A 87 -1.90 -2.08 3.10
C ASP A 87 -1.94 -1.79 1.62
N ILE A 88 -1.70 -0.54 1.27
CA ILE A 88 -1.49 -0.12 -0.11
C ILE A 88 -0.06 0.43 -0.20
N ASN A 89 0.75 -0.17 -1.06
CA ASN A 89 2.14 0.22 -1.26
C ASN A 89 2.35 0.65 -2.70
N LEU A 90 2.78 1.89 -2.90
CA LEU A 90 3.20 2.43 -4.19
C LEU A 90 4.72 2.57 -4.20
N GLY A 91 5.38 1.86 -5.09
CA GLY A 91 6.83 1.87 -5.24
C GLY A 91 7.27 2.39 -6.60
N TYR A 92 8.47 2.97 -6.65
CA TYR A 92 9.18 3.26 -7.88
C TYR A 92 10.65 2.91 -7.73
N THR A 93 11.15 2.13 -8.67
CA THR A 93 12.56 1.71 -8.73
C THR A 93 13.24 2.35 -9.93
N TYR A 94 14.34 3.05 -9.66
CA TYR A 94 15.22 3.56 -10.68
C TYR A 94 16.66 3.12 -10.38
N ARG A 95 17.25 2.34 -11.27
CA ARG A 95 18.56 1.69 -11.06
C ARG A 95 18.57 0.90 -9.74
N ASN A 96 19.36 1.34 -8.77
CA ASN A 96 19.56 0.65 -7.48
C ASN A 96 18.77 1.32 -6.34
N LEU A 97 17.96 2.33 -6.64
CA LEU A 97 17.18 3.06 -5.65
C LEU A 97 15.70 2.72 -5.82
N THR A 98 15.07 2.32 -4.73
CA THR A 98 13.62 2.15 -4.65
C THR A 98 13.06 3.10 -3.60
N ALA A 99 12.06 3.86 -3.97
CA ALA A 99 11.25 4.65 -3.05
C ALA A 99 9.85 3.99 -2.94
N THR A 100 9.35 3.87 -1.74
CA THR A 100 8.02 3.31 -1.49
C THR A 100 7.23 4.22 -0.58
N LEU A 101 5.98 4.48 -0.96
CA LEU A 101 4.98 5.10 -0.10
C LEU A 101 3.98 4.02 0.31
N SER A 102 3.75 3.87 1.61
CA SER A 102 2.86 2.86 2.17
C SER A 102 1.75 3.51 2.96
N ASP A 103 0.52 3.06 2.76
CA ASP A 103 -0.63 3.37 3.58
C ASP A 103 -1.08 2.09 4.29
N TYR A 104 -1.04 2.12 5.62
CA TYR A 104 -1.46 1.01 6.48
C TYR A 104 -2.78 1.37 7.13
N TRP A 105 -3.76 0.50 7.00
CA TRP A 105 -5.04 0.66 7.64
C TRP A 105 -5.38 -0.55 8.51
N TRP A 106 -5.71 -0.29 9.77
CA TRP A 106 -6.14 -1.31 10.71
C TRP A 106 -7.55 -1.09 11.22
N SER A 107 -8.32 -2.17 11.35
CA SER A 107 -9.47 -2.21 12.22
C SER A 107 -9.16 -3.14 13.41
N GLY A 108 -9.11 -2.58 14.60
CA GLY A 108 -9.00 -3.35 15.86
C GLY A 108 -10.36 -3.71 16.43
N ILE A 109 -10.34 -4.36 17.57
CA ILE A 109 -11.51 -4.93 18.27
C ILE A 109 -12.68 -3.94 18.49
N ASN A 110 -12.46 -2.65 18.45
CA ASN A 110 -13.50 -1.62 18.64
C ASN A 110 -13.57 -0.61 17.48
N GLN A 111 -12.97 -0.93 16.33
CA GLN A 111 -13.01 -0.06 15.16
C GLN A 111 -14.02 -0.62 14.15
N PRO A 112 -15.07 0.13 13.78
CA PRO A 112 -16.02 -0.33 12.80
C PRO A 112 -15.35 -0.59 11.45
N TYR A 113 -15.67 -1.71 10.83
CA TYR A 113 -15.22 -2.04 9.49
C TYR A 113 -15.62 -0.95 8.49
N GLY A 114 -14.69 -0.55 7.65
CA GLY A 114 -14.96 0.43 6.59
C GLY A 114 -14.80 1.90 6.99
N HIS A 115 -14.45 2.21 8.21
CA HIS A 115 -14.06 3.56 8.59
C HIS A 115 -12.60 3.83 8.20
N TYR A 116 -12.34 3.89 6.90
CA TYR A 116 -11.04 4.23 6.32
C TYR A 116 -10.45 5.54 6.87
N LYS A 117 -11.29 6.36 7.49
CA LYS A 117 -10.96 7.70 7.97
C LYS A 117 -10.12 7.73 9.25
N ASN A 118 -10.02 6.66 10.02
CA ASN A 118 -9.61 6.76 11.43
C ASN A 118 -8.41 5.89 11.84
N SER A 119 -7.67 5.24 10.98
CA SER A 119 -6.58 4.36 11.40
C SER A 119 -5.53 4.18 10.32
N HIS A 120 -5.05 5.31 9.78
CA HIS A 120 -4.01 5.32 8.75
C HIS A 120 -2.66 5.68 9.30
N TYR A 121 -1.64 5.04 8.75
CA TYR A 121 -0.24 5.38 8.92
C TYR A 121 0.43 5.44 7.54
N PHE A 122 1.18 6.51 7.30
CA PHE A 122 1.97 6.70 6.07
C PHE A 122 3.45 6.57 6.34
#